data_2c503b016a579018c0365f7764ee5f8d
#
_entry.id   2c503b016a579018c0365f7764ee5f8d
#
_cell.length_a   1.000
_cell.length_b   1.000
_cell.length_c   1.000
_cell.angle_alpha   90.00
_cell.angle_beta   90.00
_cell.angle_gamma   90.00
#
_symmetry.space_group_name_H-M   'P 1'
#
loop_
_entity.id
_entity.type
_entity.pdbx_description
1 polymer ?
#
loop_
_entity_poly.entity_id
_entity_poly.type
_entity_poly.pdbx_seq_one_letter_code
_entity_poly.pdbx_strand_id
1 'polypeptide(L)'
;NMYDQCTAGFRYFDLSHVSEITLTIRGYAYGSMEIRTSFEGSAVKTIPLHYSNIWRDIKTEIKLPEGADSLYFTYRGPGSASFKGFTLK
;
A
#
# COMPACT_ATOMS: atom_id res chain seq x y z
N ASN A 1 -8.52 7.45 -7.62
CA ASN A 1 -8.98 6.06 -7.44
C ASN A 1 -8.03 5.09 -8.11
N MET A 2 -7.79 3.97 -7.45
CA MET A 2 -6.96 2.91 -7.99
C MET A 2 -7.86 1.75 -8.43
N TYR A 3 -7.73 1.38 -9.69
CA TYR A 3 -8.39 0.19 -10.24
C TYR A 3 -7.38 -0.95 -10.32
N ASP A 4 -7.84 -2.13 -10.74
CA ASP A 4 -6.96 -3.29 -10.84
C ASP A 4 -5.66 -2.96 -11.58
N GLN A 5 -4.53 -3.34 -10.99
CA GLN A 5 -3.16 -3.11 -11.47
C GLN A 5 -2.68 -1.66 -11.47
N CYS A 6 -3.47 -0.71 -10.97
CA CYS A 6 -2.97 0.65 -10.78
C CYS A 6 -1.90 0.70 -9.70
N THR A 7 -0.84 1.45 -9.96
CA THR A 7 0.29 1.57 -9.06
C THR A 7 0.59 3.04 -8.75
N ALA A 8 0.75 3.34 -7.47
CA ALA A 8 1.22 4.64 -7.01
C ALA A 8 2.61 4.47 -6.38
N GLY A 9 3.56 5.26 -6.83
CA GLY A 9 4.94 5.19 -6.34
C GLY A 9 5.35 6.41 -5.55
N PHE A 10 6.10 6.19 -4.51
CA PHE A 10 6.64 7.23 -3.63
C PHE A 10 8.11 6.98 -3.37
N ARG A 11 8.93 7.97 -3.54
CA ARG A 11 10.39 7.92 -3.31
C ARG A 11 10.78 9.25 -2.69
N TYR A 12 11.81 9.26 -2.25
CA TYR A 12 13.01 8.82 -1.66
C TYR A 12 12.87 9.01 -0.17
N PHE A 13 12.71 7.95 0.56
CA PHE A 13 12.52 8.00 2.01
C PHE A 13 13.67 7.30 2.71
N ASP A 14 13.97 7.72 3.92
CA ASP A 14 14.74 6.86 4.81
C ASP A 14 13.79 5.87 5.46
N LEU A 15 13.84 4.63 5.00
CA LEU A 15 12.96 3.56 5.47
C LEU A 15 13.65 2.63 6.48
N SER A 16 14.86 2.98 6.92
CA SER A 16 15.69 2.10 7.74
C SER A 16 15.08 1.76 9.10
N HIS A 17 14.19 2.58 9.62
CA HIS A 17 13.57 2.38 10.93
C HIS A 17 12.09 2.05 10.84
N VAL A 18 11.59 1.79 9.65
CA VAL A 18 10.16 1.54 9.45
C VAL A 18 9.84 0.09 9.76
N SER A 19 8.89 -0.13 10.66
CA SER A 19 8.39 -1.46 11.01
C SER A 19 6.88 -1.58 10.86
N GLU A 20 6.19 -0.46 10.61
CA GLU A 20 4.74 -0.42 10.55
C GLU A 20 4.30 0.59 9.51
N ILE A 21 3.23 0.25 8.78
CA ILE A 21 2.63 1.16 7.82
C ILE A 21 1.12 1.21 8.07
N THR A 22 0.55 2.40 7.96
CA THR A 22 -0.88 2.63 8.04
C THR A 22 -1.34 3.22 6.72
N LEU A 23 -2.29 2.53 6.06
CA LEU A 23 -2.91 3.02 4.82
C LEU A 23 -4.26 3.62 5.14
N THR A 24 -4.58 4.75 4.52
CA THR A 24 -5.91 5.36 4.63
C THR A 24 -6.63 5.17 3.31
N ILE A 25 -7.67 4.35 3.31
CA ILE A 25 -8.34 3.86 2.11
C ILE A 25 -9.86 3.87 2.29
N ARG A 26 -10.56 4.07 1.16
CA ARG A 26 -12.01 3.99 1.07
C ARG A 26 -12.39 3.44 -0.30
N GLY A 27 -13.58 2.87 -0.42
CA GLY A 27 -14.17 2.53 -1.72
C GLY A 27 -14.65 1.09 -1.85
N TYR A 28 -15.01 0.73 -3.06
CA TYR A 28 -15.53 -0.60 -3.42
C TYR A 28 -14.38 -1.56 -3.74
N ALA A 29 -13.41 -1.60 -2.84
CA ALA A 29 -12.23 -2.44 -3.00
C ALA A 29 -12.47 -3.80 -2.36
N TYR A 30 -12.45 -4.84 -3.18
CA TYR A 30 -12.64 -6.22 -2.73
C TYR A 30 -11.39 -7.08 -2.94
N GLY A 31 -10.31 -6.49 -3.38
CA GLY A 31 -9.07 -7.18 -3.65
C GLY A 31 -8.03 -6.95 -2.55
N SER A 32 -6.83 -6.62 -2.97
CA SER A 32 -5.71 -6.42 -2.07
C SER A 32 -4.83 -5.26 -2.52
N MET A 33 -4.10 -4.70 -1.57
CA MET A 33 -3.06 -3.72 -1.86
C MET A 33 -1.71 -4.39 -1.67
N GLU A 34 -0.93 -4.46 -2.74
CA GLU A 34 0.44 -4.94 -2.69
C GLU A 34 1.40 -3.79 -2.43
N ILE A 35 2.34 -4.00 -1.53
CA ILE A 35 3.39 -3.04 -1.23
C ILE A 35 4.71 -3.62 -1.71
N ARG A 36 5.41 -2.86 -2.55
CA ARG A 36 6.71 -3.24 -3.11
C ARG A 36 7.70 -2.12 -2.85
N THR A 37 8.98 -2.47 -2.89
CA THR A 37 10.07 -1.50 -2.73
C THR A 37 10.78 -1.19 -4.02
N SER A 38 10.38 -1.84 -5.11
CA SER A 38 10.81 -1.50 -6.48
C SER A 38 9.63 -1.71 -7.42
N PHE A 39 9.63 -1.02 -8.55
CA PHE A 39 8.49 -1.08 -9.48
C PHE A 39 8.22 -2.50 -9.97
N GLU A 40 9.26 -3.27 -10.24
CA GLU A 40 9.15 -4.64 -10.76
C GLU A 40 9.44 -5.73 -9.72
N GLY A 41 9.64 -5.35 -8.47
CA GLY A 41 9.95 -6.31 -7.43
C GLY A 41 8.76 -7.08 -6.93
N SER A 42 9.03 -8.11 -6.12
CA SER A 42 8.00 -8.87 -5.44
C SER A 42 7.39 -8.03 -4.32
N ALA A 43 6.14 -8.32 -3.98
CA ALA A 43 5.47 -7.67 -2.87
C ALA A 43 6.16 -8.03 -1.55
N VAL A 44 6.46 -7.04 -0.73
CA VAL A 44 6.97 -7.25 0.64
C VAL A 44 5.81 -7.42 1.61
N LYS A 45 4.63 -6.96 1.23
CA LYS A 45 3.40 -7.12 2.02
C LYS A 45 2.20 -7.03 1.09
N THR A 46 1.19 -7.84 1.37
CA THR A 46 -0.10 -7.81 0.67
C THR A 46 -1.19 -7.66 1.72
N ILE A 47 -2.01 -6.62 1.59
CA ILE A 47 -3.06 -6.30 2.55
C ILE A 47 -4.41 -6.54 1.90
N PRO A 48 -5.24 -7.46 2.43
CA PRO A 48 -6.59 -7.64 1.91
C PRO A 48 -7.44 -6.40 2.22
N LEU A 49 -8.24 -5.97 1.25
CA LEU A 49 -9.10 -4.81 1.38
C LEU A 49 -10.57 -5.23 1.38
N HIS A 50 -11.37 -4.48 2.10
CA HIS A 50 -12.81 -4.70 2.18
C HIS A 50 -13.55 -3.42 1.84
N TYR A 51 -14.76 -3.57 1.33
CA TYR A 51 -15.62 -2.43 1.02
C TYR A 51 -15.78 -1.51 2.24
N SER A 52 -15.65 -0.21 1.99
CA SER A 52 -15.95 0.81 3.00
C SER A 52 -16.34 2.09 2.30
N ASN A 53 -17.45 2.70 2.72
CA ASN A 53 -17.86 4.01 2.23
C ASN A 53 -17.29 5.15 3.07
N ILE A 54 -16.48 4.83 4.06
CA ILE A 54 -15.78 5.83 4.88
C ILE A 54 -14.27 5.55 4.80
N TRP A 55 -13.49 6.59 5.09
CA TRP A 55 -12.05 6.43 5.18
C TRP A 55 -11.71 5.51 6.35
N ARG A 56 -10.88 4.52 6.08
CA ARG A 56 -10.37 3.60 7.10
C ARG A 56 -8.87 3.63 7.13
N ASP A 57 -8.32 3.55 8.33
CA ASP A 57 -6.90 3.35 8.53
C ASP A 57 -6.64 1.86 8.72
N ILE A 58 -5.78 1.31 7.85
CA ILE A 58 -5.37 -0.08 7.93
C ILE A 58 -3.92 -0.11 8.34
N LYS A 59 -3.68 -0.59 9.55
CA LYS A 59 -2.34 -0.68 10.13
C LYS A 59 -1.80 -2.09 9.95
N THR A 60 -0.57 -2.21 9.50
CA THR A 60 0.08 -3.51 9.38
C THR A 60 1.57 -3.40 9.68
N GLU A 61 2.13 -4.48 10.18
CA GLU A 61 3.57 -4.61 10.30
C GLU A 61 4.16 -4.85 8.92
N ILE A 62 5.35 -4.32 8.69
CA ILE A 62 6.05 -4.49 7.43
C ILE A 62 7.53 -4.65 7.70
N LYS A 63 8.15 -5.56 6.94
CA LYS A 63 9.60 -5.76 7.00
C LYS A 63 10.18 -5.37 5.64
N LEU A 64 10.91 -4.27 5.63
CA LEU A 64 11.49 -3.74 4.41
C LEU A 64 12.91 -4.25 4.23
N PRO A 65 13.33 -4.50 2.98
CA PRO A 65 14.72 -4.89 2.71
C PRO A 65 15.67 -3.74 3.02
N GLU A 66 16.88 -4.09 3.39
CA GLU A 66 17.94 -3.11 3.66
C GLU A 66 18.19 -2.28 2.41
N GLY A 67 18.34 -0.98 2.59
CA GLY A 67 18.60 -0.04 1.50
C GLY A 67 17.37 0.40 0.74
N ALA A 68 16.18 -0.06 1.10
CA ALA A 68 14.95 0.39 0.45
C ALA A 68 14.73 1.88 0.70
N ASP A 69 14.38 2.61 -0.35
CA ASP A 69 14.11 4.04 -0.30
C ASP A 69 12.81 4.44 -0.99
N SER A 70 12.05 3.47 -1.47
CA SER A 70 10.85 3.72 -2.27
C SER A 70 9.76 2.74 -1.91
N LEU A 71 8.51 3.18 -2.02
CA LEU A 71 7.34 2.33 -1.83
C LEU A 71 6.43 2.45 -3.04
N TYR A 72 5.92 1.31 -3.49
CA TYR A 72 4.98 1.22 -4.60
C TYR A 72 3.76 0.45 -4.13
N PHE A 73 2.60 1.05 -4.30
CA PHE A 73 1.31 0.46 -3.91
C PHE A 73 0.55 0.08 -5.16
N THR A 74 0.20 -1.18 -5.29
CA THR A 74 -0.57 -1.68 -6.44
C THR A 74 -1.86 -2.31 -5.95
N TYR A 75 -2.99 -1.83 -6.48
CA TYR A 75 -4.28 -2.43 -6.21
C TYR A 75 -4.49 -3.64 -7.12
N ARG A 76 -4.93 -4.77 -6.54
CA ARG A 76 -5.26 -5.99 -7.27
C ARG A 76 -6.67 -6.42 -6.91
N GLY A 77 -7.54 -6.55 -7.92
CA GLY A 77 -8.87 -7.08 -7.75
C GLY A 77 -9.96 -6.20 -8.34
N PRO A 78 -11.22 -6.64 -8.19
CA PRO A 78 -12.37 -5.90 -8.73
C PRO A 78 -12.65 -4.65 -7.91
N GLY A 79 -13.42 -3.74 -8.51
CA GLY A 79 -13.77 -2.48 -7.88
C GLY A 79 -12.67 -1.46 -7.95
N SER A 80 -12.65 -0.55 -7.00
CA SER A 80 -11.65 0.49 -6.94
C SER A 80 -11.38 0.90 -5.49
N ALA A 81 -10.15 1.34 -5.25
CA ALA A 81 -9.74 1.87 -3.96
C ALA A 81 -9.41 3.36 -4.10
N SER A 82 -9.98 4.17 -3.24
CA SER A 82 -9.54 5.56 -3.08
C SER A 82 -8.45 5.56 -2.02
N PHE A 83 -7.25 5.96 -2.41
CA PHE A 83 -6.08 5.94 -1.55
C PHE A 83 -5.74 7.37 -1.16
N LYS A 84 -5.93 7.69 0.10
CA LYS A 84 -5.66 9.05 0.60
C LYS A 84 -4.19 9.25 0.92
N GLY A 85 -3.53 8.23 1.45
CA GLY A 85 -2.14 8.31 1.83
C GLY A 85 -1.74 7.20 2.78
N PHE A 86 -0.54 7.34 3.31
CA PHE A 86 0.01 6.36 4.25
C PHE A 86 0.87 7.05 5.29
N THR A 87 1.02 6.38 6.42
CA THR A 87 1.89 6.82 7.52
C THR A 87 2.88 5.72 7.83
N LEU A 88 4.12 6.08 8.04
CA LEU A 88 5.20 5.16 8.38
C LEU A 88 5.60 5.34 9.85
N LYS A 89 5.91 4.22 10.49
CA LYS A 89 6.29 4.27 11.89
C LYS A 89 7.40 3.27 12.22
#